data_6cbc13fc835847fe9465f758e59ad8d3
#
_entry.id   6cbc13fc835847fe9465f758e59ad8d3
#
_cell.length_a   1.000
_cell.length_b   1.000
_cell.length_c   1.000
_cell.angle_alpha   90.00
_cell.angle_beta   90.00
_cell.angle_gamma   90.00
#
_symmetry.space_group_name_H-M   'P 1'
#
loop_
_entity.id
_entity.type
_entity.pdbx_description
1 polymer ?
#
loop_
_entity_poly.entity_id
_entity_poly.type
_entity_poly.pdbx_seq_one_letter_code
_entity_poly.pdbx_strand_id
1 'polypeptide(L)'
;MKSKFFIALTLGTLASASQLAFAADGTINFTGAVSANTCTIDGNGSGNKDFNVLMPTVGVDALTTAGKTAGTTPFTIRLTGCTPDTGMVHTLFEPGVNGNAATGNLTIGAGGATNVEVRLLNADETPINVTVADGAQNSKAVSLSSGEASLDYLAQYFALGQAGAGNVNATAKYTIIYQ
;
A
#
# COMPACT_ATOMS: atom_id res chain seq x y z
N MET A 1 40.53 70.99 -61.56
CA MET A 1 40.91 70.42 -60.29
C MET A 1 39.81 69.40 -59.92
N LYS A 2 40.11 68.11 -60.00
CA LYS A 2 39.14 67.03 -59.92
C LYS A 2 39.37 66.26 -58.62
N SER A 3 38.44 66.38 -57.64
CA SER A 3 38.49 65.62 -56.40
C SER A 3 37.79 64.28 -56.64
N LYS A 4 38.48 63.14 -56.33
CA LYS A 4 37.98 61.81 -56.43
C LYS A 4 37.52 61.39 -55.06
N PHE A 5 36.21 61.16 -54.86
CA PHE A 5 35.63 60.58 -53.65
C PHE A 5 35.71 59.03 -53.72
N PHE A 6 36.45 58.45 -52.81
CA PHE A 6 36.41 56.96 -52.59
C PHE A 6 35.38 56.67 -51.60
N ILE A 7 34.32 55.91 -52.01
CA ILE A 7 33.34 55.36 -51.15
C ILE A 7 33.81 53.92 -50.74
N ALA A 8 34.19 53.75 -49.49
CA ALA A 8 34.51 52.43 -48.90
C ALA A 8 33.24 51.79 -48.50
N LEU A 9 32.84 50.68 -49.19
CA LEU A 9 31.70 49.84 -48.85
C LEU A 9 32.12 48.80 -47.82
N THR A 10 31.78 48.99 -46.53
CA THR A 10 32.01 48.02 -45.48
C THR A 10 30.89 47.00 -45.49
N LEU A 11 31.22 45.77 -45.90
CA LEU A 11 30.34 44.62 -45.84
C LEU A 11 30.27 44.12 -44.39
N GLY A 12 29.19 44.47 -43.67
CA GLY A 12 28.92 43.97 -42.36
C GLY A 12 28.35 42.53 -42.45
N THR A 13 29.12 41.54 -42.04
CA THR A 13 28.64 40.16 -41.89
C THR A 13 27.79 40.07 -40.64
N LEU A 14 26.46 39.97 -40.79
CA LEU A 14 25.56 39.58 -39.71
C LEU A 14 25.81 38.09 -39.42
N ALA A 15 26.54 37.80 -38.36
CA ALA A 15 26.58 36.47 -37.76
C ALA A 15 25.24 36.21 -37.06
N SER A 16 24.31 35.48 -37.71
CA SER A 16 23.09 34.97 -37.13
C SER A 16 23.47 33.87 -36.16
N ALA A 17 23.49 34.17 -34.84
CA ALA A 17 23.56 33.16 -33.79
C ALA A 17 22.26 32.37 -33.83
N SER A 18 22.29 31.18 -34.43
CA SER A 18 21.19 30.20 -34.32
C SER A 18 21.09 29.72 -32.87
N GLN A 19 20.12 30.24 -32.13
CA GLN A 19 19.77 29.72 -30.81
C GLN A 19 19.17 28.33 -31.02
N LEU A 20 19.83 27.31 -30.48
CA LEU A 20 19.27 25.96 -30.38
C LEU A 20 18.09 26.04 -29.42
N ALA A 21 16.89 26.12 -29.98
CA ALA A 21 15.67 26.02 -29.21
C ALA A 21 15.52 24.54 -28.74
N PHE A 22 15.77 24.28 -27.46
CA PHE A 22 15.41 23.01 -26.86
C PHE A 22 13.89 22.98 -26.65
N ALA A 23 13.20 22.22 -27.47
CA ALA A 23 11.79 21.94 -27.27
C ALA A 23 11.68 20.83 -26.20
N ALA A 24 10.83 21.01 -25.20
CA ALA A 24 10.50 19.93 -24.27
C ALA A 24 9.67 18.87 -25.00
N ASP A 25 10.04 17.60 -24.83
CA ASP A 25 9.37 16.49 -25.50
C ASP A 25 7.93 16.27 -24.99
N GLY A 26 7.64 16.69 -23.75
CA GLY A 26 6.31 16.55 -23.17
C GLY A 26 6.19 17.19 -21.79
N THR A 27 4.98 17.12 -21.23
CA THR A 27 4.64 17.61 -19.90
C THR A 27 4.11 16.46 -19.05
N ILE A 28 4.62 16.31 -17.83
CA ILE A 28 4.12 15.39 -16.83
C ILE A 28 3.37 16.20 -15.77
N ASN A 29 2.09 15.92 -15.59
CA ASN A 29 1.29 16.55 -14.56
C ASN A 29 1.23 15.64 -13.33
N PHE A 30 1.66 16.17 -12.19
CA PHE A 30 1.52 15.50 -10.89
C PHE A 30 0.32 16.14 -10.17
N THR A 31 -0.68 15.31 -9.85
CA THR A 31 -1.87 15.74 -9.12
C THR A 31 -1.92 14.97 -7.81
N GLY A 32 -2.07 15.66 -6.70
CA GLY A 32 -2.13 15.08 -5.37
C GLY A 32 -2.80 16.04 -4.41
N ALA A 33 -3.17 15.53 -3.24
CA ALA A 33 -3.71 16.32 -2.14
C ALA A 33 -2.93 16.01 -0.86
N VAL A 34 -2.77 17.01 -0.01
CA VAL A 34 -2.32 16.85 1.38
C VAL A 34 -3.54 17.06 2.25
N SER A 35 -3.91 16.03 3.01
CA SER A 35 -5.07 16.04 3.91
C SER A 35 -4.62 16.21 5.35
N ALA A 36 -5.40 16.97 6.13
CA ALA A 36 -5.23 17.13 7.57
C ALA A 36 -6.00 16.06 8.38
N ASN A 37 -6.24 14.88 7.79
CA ASN A 37 -6.97 13.83 8.46
C ASN A 37 -6.14 13.29 9.64
N THR A 38 -6.74 13.34 10.82
CA THR A 38 -6.11 12.88 12.06
C THR A 38 -7.08 12.00 12.82
N CYS A 39 -6.62 10.85 13.26
CA CYS A 39 -7.35 9.96 14.16
C CYS A 39 -6.38 9.40 15.21
N THR A 40 -6.90 9.08 16.38
CA THR A 40 -6.24 8.17 17.30
C THR A 40 -6.54 6.73 16.84
N ILE A 41 -5.50 5.94 16.68
CA ILE A 41 -5.61 4.55 16.21
C ILE A 41 -5.35 3.60 17.38
N ASP A 42 -6.28 2.68 17.62
CA ASP A 42 -6.15 1.59 18.58
C ASP A 42 -6.25 0.25 17.82
N GLY A 43 -5.12 -0.46 17.76
CA GLY A 43 -5.04 -1.78 17.16
C GLY A 43 -5.40 -2.86 18.17
N ASN A 44 -6.48 -3.59 17.90
CA ASN A 44 -6.92 -4.78 18.63
C ASN A 44 -7.08 -4.56 20.16
N GLY A 45 -7.50 -3.35 20.55
CA GLY A 45 -7.70 -2.99 21.96
C GLY A 45 -6.41 -2.80 22.78
N SER A 46 -5.27 -2.64 22.11
CA SER A 46 -3.96 -2.50 22.77
C SER A 46 -3.69 -1.07 23.28
N GLY A 47 -4.50 -0.10 22.88
CA GLY A 47 -4.27 1.32 23.10
C GLY A 47 -3.15 1.90 22.23
N ASN A 48 -2.61 1.15 21.29
CA ASN A 48 -1.51 1.54 20.40
C ASN A 48 -1.84 1.24 18.94
N LYS A 49 -1.22 1.99 18.03
CA LYS A 49 -1.29 1.71 16.58
C LYS A 49 -0.52 0.45 16.17
N ASP A 50 0.54 0.11 16.90
CA ASP A 50 1.32 -1.10 16.68
C ASP A 50 0.81 -2.20 17.62
N PHE A 51 0.41 -3.33 17.06
CA PHE A 51 -0.26 -4.40 17.82
C PHE A 51 0.07 -5.79 17.29
N ASN A 52 -0.25 -6.81 18.07
CA ASN A 52 -0.09 -8.20 17.70
C ASN A 52 -1.47 -8.88 17.59
N VAL A 53 -1.58 -9.77 16.59
CA VAL A 53 -2.71 -10.68 16.45
C VAL A 53 -2.23 -12.07 16.87
N LEU A 54 -2.73 -12.56 18.00
CA LEU A 54 -2.35 -13.85 18.53
C LEU A 54 -3.22 -14.94 17.92
N MET A 55 -2.67 -15.67 16.94
CA MET A 55 -3.35 -16.75 16.25
C MET A 55 -3.23 -18.07 17.06
N PRO A 56 -4.26 -18.95 17.02
CA PRO A 56 -4.23 -20.22 17.74
C PRO A 56 -3.23 -21.21 17.13
N THR A 57 -2.71 -22.13 17.92
CA THR A 57 -1.98 -23.28 17.39
C THR A 57 -2.96 -24.25 16.73
N VAL A 58 -2.63 -24.70 15.52
CA VAL A 58 -3.43 -25.66 14.75
C VAL A 58 -2.58 -26.89 14.41
N GLY A 59 -3.21 -28.07 14.29
CA GLY A 59 -2.53 -29.27 13.83
C GLY A 59 -2.22 -29.22 12.34
N VAL A 60 -1.13 -29.85 11.91
CA VAL A 60 -0.76 -29.95 10.47
C VAL A 60 -1.81 -30.71 9.65
N ASP A 61 -2.61 -31.53 10.28
CA ASP A 61 -3.75 -32.27 9.71
C ASP A 61 -4.90 -31.35 9.25
N ALA A 62 -5.00 -30.14 9.79
CA ALA A 62 -5.94 -29.13 9.31
C ALA A 62 -5.47 -28.47 7.98
N LEU A 63 -4.18 -28.58 7.65
CA LEU A 63 -3.53 -27.89 6.51
C LEU A 63 -2.82 -28.89 5.58
N THR A 64 -3.53 -29.94 5.17
CA THR A 64 -2.96 -31.09 4.44
C THR A 64 -2.73 -30.86 2.96
N THR A 65 -3.43 -29.90 2.33
CA THR A 65 -3.37 -29.64 0.89
C THR A 65 -3.47 -28.16 0.61
N ALA A 66 -2.95 -27.75 -0.54
CA ALA A 66 -3.05 -26.35 -1.00
C ALA A 66 -4.49 -25.85 -0.96
N GLY A 67 -4.68 -24.61 -0.50
CA GLY A 67 -5.98 -23.96 -0.36
C GLY A 67 -6.72 -24.24 0.96
N LYS A 68 -6.26 -25.19 1.77
CA LYS A 68 -6.83 -25.39 3.11
C LYS A 68 -6.51 -24.23 4.04
N THR A 69 -7.45 -23.89 4.91
CA THR A 69 -7.32 -22.80 5.88
C THR A 69 -7.66 -23.29 7.29
N ALA A 70 -7.05 -22.65 8.29
CA ALA A 70 -7.32 -22.95 9.70
C ALA A 70 -6.98 -21.73 10.58
N GLY A 71 -7.44 -21.76 11.83
CA GLY A 71 -7.04 -20.79 12.84
C GLY A 71 -7.52 -19.36 12.57
N THR A 72 -8.71 -19.20 11.99
CA THR A 72 -9.31 -17.87 11.73
C THR A 72 -9.45 -17.08 13.02
N THR A 73 -8.83 -15.91 13.06
CA THR A 73 -8.69 -15.04 14.23
C THR A 73 -9.12 -13.64 13.88
N PRO A 74 -10.10 -13.04 14.58
CA PRO A 74 -10.51 -11.67 14.36
C PRO A 74 -9.48 -10.70 14.93
N PHE A 75 -9.38 -9.54 14.29
CA PHE A 75 -8.69 -8.37 14.82
C PHE A 75 -9.35 -7.08 14.31
N THR A 76 -9.18 -6.00 15.06
CA THR A 76 -9.85 -4.72 14.79
C THR A 76 -8.85 -3.58 14.81
N ILE A 77 -9.01 -2.64 13.90
CA ILE A 77 -8.35 -1.33 13.94
C ILE A 77 -9.43 -0.30 14.23
N ARG A 78 -9.42 0.25 15.45
CA ARG A 78 -10.39 1.27 15.86
C ARG A 78 -9.80 2.66 15.66
N LEU A 79 -10.59 3.55 15.08
CA LEU A 79 -10.30 4.95 14.88
C LEU A 79 -11.19 5.77 15.80
N THR A 80 -10.62 6.78 16.48
CA THR A 80 -11.36 7.70 17.35
C THR A 80 -10.81 9.11 17.25
N GLY A 81 -11.64 10.11 17.56
CA GLY A 81 -11.25 11.52 17.54
C GLY A 81 -10.81 11.99 16.15
N CYS A 82 -11.39 11.44 15.12
CA CYS A 82 -11.03 11.77 13.74
C CYS A 82 -11.49 13.17 13.34
N THR A 83 -10.66 13.84 12.56
CA THR A 83 -10.99 15.09 11.86
C THR A 83 -10.61 14.91 10.39
N PRO A 84 -11.57 15.09 9.43
CA PRO A 84 -13.01 15.30 9.63
C PRO A 84 -13.69 14.12 10.36
N ASP A 85 -14.86 14.37 10.91
CA ASP A 85 -15.61 13.41 11.73
C ASP A 85 -16.55 12.49 10.91
N THR A 86 -16.58 12.67 9.60
CA THR A 86 -17.39 11.91 8.63
C THR A 86 -16.58 11.59 7.39
N GLY A 87 -17.00 10.57 6.64
CA GLY A 87 -16.37 10.10 5.41
C GLY A 87 -16.36 8.59 5.32
N MET A 88 -15.54 8.06 4.42
CA MET A 88 -15.26 6.63 4.32
C MET A 88 -13.79 6.38 4.62
N VAL A 89 -13.50 5.29 5.29
CA VAL A 89 -12.13 4.88 5.60
C VAL A 89 -11.93 3.40 5.30
N HIS A 90 -10.74 3.03 4.85
CA HIS A 90 -10.33 1.64 4.73
C HIS A 90 -8.85 1.48 5.06
N THR A 91 -8.38 0.26 5.20
CA THR A 91 -6.99 -0.05 5.47
C THR A 91 -6.28 -0.48 4.19
N LEU A 92 -5.18 0.17 3.85
CA LEU A 92 -4.18 -0.35 2.91
C LEU A 92 -3.18 -1.19 3.69
N PHE A 93 -3.04 -2.47 3.35
CA PHE A 93 -2.04 -3.36 3.92
C PHE A 93 -0.78 -3.38 3.07
N GLU A 94 0.37 -3.19 3.71
CA GLU A 94 1.68 -3.10 3.05
C GLU A 94 2.58 -4.23 3.53
N PRO A 95 2.73 -5.31 2.77
CA PRO A 95 3.50 -6.49 3.19
C PRO A 95 5.01 -6.26 3.13
N GLY A 96 5.46 -5.20 2.44
CA GLY A 96 6.87 -4.99 2.14
C GLY A 96 7.44 -6.17 1.34
N VAL A 97 8.51 -6.79 1.87
CA VAL A 97 9.14 -7.98 1.26
C VAL A 97 8.44 -9.30 1.62
N ASN A 98 7.41 -9.25 2.47
CA ASN A 98 6.74 -10.43 3.02
C ASN A 98 5.44 -10.78 2.27
N GLY A 99 5.22 -10.27 1.06
CA GLY A 99 4.05 -10.59 0.23
C GLY A 99 4.34 -11.66 -0.80
N ASN A 100 3.46 -12.65 -0.93
CA ASN A 100 3.48 -13.61 -2.04
C ASN A 100 2.52 -13.15 -3.13
N ALA A 101 3.06 -12.64 -4.24
CA ALA A 101 2.26 -12.12 -5.35
C ALA A 101 1.37 -13.17 -6.03
N ALA A 102 1.71 -14.46 -5.91
CA ALA A 102 0.90 -15.54 -6.51
C ALA A 102 -0.38 -15.83 -5.70
N THR A 103 -0.37 -15.58 -4.40
CA THR A 103 -1.50 -15.87 -3.50
C THR A 103 -2.16 -14.62 -2.93
N GLY A 104 -1.47 -13.49 -2.92
CA GLY A 104 -1.90 -12.26 -2.28
C GLY A 104 -1.76 -12.27 -0.75
N ASN A 105 -1.11 -13.29 -0.18
CA ASN A 105 -0.98 -13.49 1.26
C ASN A 105 0.35 -12.97 1.81
N LEU A 106 0.49 -12.97 3.14
CA LEU A 106 1.74 -12.71 3.83
C LEU A 106 2.56 -14.00 3.95
N THR A 107 3.82 -13.95 3.54
CA THR A 107 4.79 -15.02 3.80
C THR A 107 5.22 -15.00 5.27
N ILE A 108 5.65 -16.15 5.77
CA ILE A 108 6.19 -16.27 7.13
C ILE A 108 7.72 -16.19 7.14
N GLY A 109 8.28 -15.83 8.29
CA GLY A 109 9.72 -15.74 8.49
C GLY A 109 10.45 -17.07 8.26
N ALA A 110 11.73 -17.00 7.88
CA ALA A 110 12.56 -18.17 7.67
C ALA A 110 12.68 -19.04 8.93
N GLY A 111 12.69 -20.37 8.76
CA GLY A 111 12.77 -21.34 9.86
C GLY A 111 11.43 -21.61 10.57
N GLY A 112 10.34 -21.05 10.08
CA GLY A 112 8.97 -21.31 10.56
C GLY A 112 8.34 -22.57 9.94
N ALA A 113 7.02 -22.67 10.07
CA ALA A 113 6.20 -23.73 9.44
C ALA A 113 6.42 -23.73 7.92
N THR A 114 6.45 -24.91 7.29
CA THR A 114 6.61 -25.00 5.83
C THR A 114 5.27 -25.09 5.14
N ASN A 115 5.17 -24.52 3.90
CA ASN A 115 3.95 -24.50 3.09
C ASN A 115 2.77 -23.80 3.78
N VAL A 116 3.03 -22.79 4.62
CA VAL A 116 1.99 -22.00 5.32
C VAL A 116 2.23 -20.52 5.05
N GLU A 117 1.14 -19.79 4.85
CA GLU A 117 1.09 -18.33 4.75
C GLU A 117 0.01 -17.80 5.70
N VAL A 118 0.03 -16.50 5.97
CA VAL A 118 -1.06 -15.82 6.66
C VAL A 118 -1.89 -15.05 5.63
N ARG A 119 -3.17 -15.38 5.54
CA ARG A 119 -4.15 -14.68 4.70
C ARG A 119 -4.93 -13.69 5.53
N LEU A 120 -5.09 -12.48 5.01
CA LEU A 120 -5.99 -11.49 5.58
C LEU A 120 -7.35 -11.51 4.86
N LEU A 121 -8.41 -11.29 5.62
CA LEU A 121 -9.78 -11.26 5.13
C LEU A 121 -10.50 -10.04 5.71
N ASN A 122 -11.50 -9.55 5.00
CA ASN A 122 -12.52 -8.66 5.55
C ASN A 122 -13.40 -9.41 6.56
N ALA A 123 -14.20 -8.69 7.32
CA ALA A 123 -15.13 -9.29 8.29
C ALA A 123 -16.16 -10.26 7.66
N ASP A 124 -16.44 -10.12 6.37
CA ASP A 124 -17.30 -11.01 5.60
C ASP A 124 -16.56 -12.20 4.96
N GLU A 125 -15.36 -12.49 5.43
CA GLU A 125 -14.49 -13.58 4.98
C GLU A 125 -13.99 -13.47 3.53
N THR A 126 -14.20 -12.33 2.87
CA THR A 126 -13.64 -12.10 1.52
C THR A 126 -12.15 -11.82 1.60
N PRO A 127 -11.30 -12.47 0.77
CA PRO A 127 -9.85 -12.30 0.83
C PRO A 127 -9.40 -10.89 0.47
N ILE A 128 -8.36 -10.44 1.18
CA ILE A 128 -7.62 -9.22 0.90
C ILE A 128 -6.29 -9.62 0.25
N ASN A 129 -6.01 -9.06 -0.93
CA ASN A 129 -4.73 -9.26 -1.59
C ASN A 129 -3.75 -8.15 -1.16
N VAL A 130 -2.85 -8.46 -0.24
CA VAL A 130 -1.92 -7.47 0.32
C VAL A 130 -0.80 -7.06 -0.64
N THR A 131 -0.65 -7.72 -1.79
CA THR A 131 0.48 -7.50 -2.71
C THR A 131 0.19 -6.54 -3.85
N VAL A 132 -1.04 -6.06 -3.96
CA VAL A 132 -1.47 -5.13 -5.00
C VAL A 132 -1.68 -3.72 -4.44
N ALA A 133 -1.77 -2.73 -5.34
CA ALA A 133 -1.96 -1.34 -4.97
C ALA A 133 -3.32 -1.10 -4.27
N ASP A 134 -3.42 0.05 -3.61
CA ASP A 134 -4.67 0.55 -3.05
C ASP A 134 -5.81 0.53 -4.10
N GLY A 135 -7.02 0.27 -3.62
CA GLY A 135 -8.21 0.10 -4.48
C GLY A 135 -8.31 -1.27 -5.17
N ALA A 136 -7.21 -2.03 -5.30
CA ALA A 136 -7.20 -3.39 -5.86
C ALA A 136 -7.10 -4.50 -4.78
N GLN A 137 -6.77 -4.15 -3.54
CA GLN A 137 -6.60 -5.12 -2.44
C GLN A 137 -7.90 -5.81 -2.00
N ASN A 138 -9.06 -5.24 -2.33
CA ASN A 138 -10.36 -5.64 -1.81
C ASN A 138 -10.53 -5.36 -0.30
N SER A 139 -9.74 -4.45 0.29
CA SER A 139 -9.99 -3.96 1.64
C SER A 139 -11.24 -3.09 1.65
N LYS A 140 -12.25 -3.46 2.42
CA LYS A 140 -13.55 -2.79 2.39
C LYS A 140 -13.55 -1.52 3.20
N ALA A 141 -14.13 -0.47 2.62
CA ALA A 141 -14.31 0.79 3.30
C ALA A 141 -15.50 0.72 4.27
N VAL A 142 -15.38 1.40 5.41
CA VAL A 142 -16.42 1.59 6.41
C VAL A 142 -16.70 3.07 6.61
N SER A 143 -17.92 3.40 7.06
CA SER A 143 -18.27 4.79 7.38
C SER A 143 -17.55 5.28 8.63
N LEU A 144 -16.94 6.45 8.52
CA LEU A 144 -16.53 7.25 9.65
C LEU A 144 -17.74 8.07 10.11
N SER A 145 -18.16 7.91 11.35
CA SER A 145 -19.33 8.58 11.92
C SER A 145 -18.98 9.16 13.28
N SER A 146 -19.29 10.45 13.48
CA SER A 146 -18.98 11.17 14.73
C SER A 146 -17.51 11.04 15.14
N GLY A 147 -16.60 10.99 14.16
CA GLY A 147 -15.17 10.84 14.41
C GLY A 147 -14.71 9.46 14.84
N GLU A 148 -15.53 8.42 14.65
CA GLU A 148 -15.20 7.04 15.00
C GLU A 148 -15.45 6.07 13.85
N ALA A 149 -14.60 5.03 13.73
CA ALA A 149 -14.80 3.90 12.84
C ALA A 149 -14.18 2.63 13.45
N SER A 150 -14.76 1.47 13.09
CA SER A 150 -14.19 0.14 13.38
C SER A 150 -13.91 -0.59 12.08
N LEU A 151 -12.66 -0.93 11.87
CA LEU A 151 -12.18 -1.67 10.71
C LEU A 151 -11.91 -3.10 11.19
N ASP A 152 -12.84 -4.01 10.91
CA ASP A 152 -12.84 -5.38 11.41
C ASP A 152 -12.33 -6.34 10.34
N TYR A 153 -11.37 -7.17 10.70
CA TYR A 153 -10.67 -8.09 9.81
C TYR A 153 -10.49 -9.46 10.45
N LEU A 154 -10.11 -10.43 9.62
CA LEU A 154 -9.74 -11.77 10.06
C LEU A 154 -8.35 -12.10 9.50
N ALA A 155 -7.57 -12.85 10.27
CA ALA A 155 -6.35 -13.49 9.84
C ALA A 155 -6.53 -15.01 9.92
N GLN A 156 -6.00 -15.76 8.95
CA GLN A 156 -6.05 -17.23 8.98
C GLN A 156 -4.78 -17.82 8.37
N TYR A 157 -4.45 -19.03 8.78
CA TYR A 157 -3.43 -19.82 8.11
C TYR A 157 -3.96 -20.29 6.75
N PHE A 158 -3.10 -20.27 5.76
CA PHE A 158 -3.37 -20.73 4.40
C PHE A 158 -2.30 -21.71 3.95
N ALA A 159 -2.68 -22.91 3.52
CA ALA A 159 -1.75 -23.93 3.07
C ALA A 159 -1.40 -23.78 1.59
N LEU A 160 -0.12 -23.84 1.26
CA LEU A 160 0.41 -23.94 -0.10
C LEU A 160 0.55 -25.40 -0.57
N GLY A 161 0.43 -26.35 0.35
CA GLY A 161 0.57 -27.79 0.21
C GLY A 161 0.44 -28.44 1.58
N GLN A 162 0.97 -29.66 1.76
CA GLN A 162 1.08 -30.28 3.07
C GLN A 162 1.92 -29.38 4.00
N ALA A 163 1.30 -28.90 5.06
CA ALA A 163 1.99 -28.05 6.05
C ALA A 163 3.01 -28.87 6.85
N GLY A 164 4.18 -28.26 7.10
CA GLY A 164 5.13 -28.75 8.08
C GLY A 164 5.01 -27.96 9.39
N ALA A 165 5.26 -28.63 10.51
CA ALA A 165 5.20 -28.01 11.85
C ALA A 165 6.28 -26.93 12.00
N GLY A 166 5.98 -25.86 12.73
CA GLY A 166 6.89 -24.75 13.01
C GLY A 166 6.15 -23.52 13.51
N ASN A 167 6.90 -22.49 13.85
CA ASN A 167 6.32 -21.20 14.25
C ASN A 167 5.81 -20.43 13.01
N VAL A 168 4.79 -19.63 13.20
CA VAL A 168 4.28 -18.72 12.18
C VAL A 168 4.45 -17.28 12.67
N ASN A 169 5.34 -16.54 12.02
CA ASN A 169 5.53 -15.11 12.25
C ASN A 169 5.41 -14.40 10.90
N ALA A 170 4.41 -13.57 10.76
CA ALA A 170 4.18 -12.73 9.59
C ALA A 170 4.01 -11.28 10.04
N THR A 171 4.40 -10.34 9.20
CA THR A 171 4.31 -8.90 9.50
C THR A 171 3.80 -8.16 8.28
N ALA A 172 2.87 -7.26 8.48
CA ALA A 172 2.47 -6.25 7.52
C ALA A 172 2.49 -4.88 8.21
N LYS A 173 2.81 -3.84 7.45
CA LYS A 173 2.49 -2.45 7.82
C LYS A 173 1.08 -2.15 7.33
N TYR A 174 0.49 -1.08 7.84
CA TYR A 174 -0.79 -0.63 7.34
C TYR A 174 -0.88 0.90 7.35
N THR A 175 -1.71 1.41 6.46
CA THR A 175 -2.05 2.83 6.35
C THR A 175 -3.57 2.98 6.29
N ILE A 176 -4.12 3.93 7.03
CA ILE A 176 -5.54 4.28 6.93
C ILE A 176 -5.72 5.24 5.77
N ILE A 177 -6.57 4.87 4.84
CA ILE A 177 -6.95 5.68 3.67
C ILE A 177 -8.31 6.32 3.95
N TYR A 178 -8.39 7.62 3.73
CA TYR A 178 -9.61 8.44 3.90
C TYR A 178 -10.15 8.82 2.53
N GLN A 179 -11.48 8.72 2.35
CA GLN A 179 -12.19 9.01 1.11
C GLN A 179 -13.33 10.00 1.32
#